data_54a942d4075404d6b28752cf2d5c871d
#
_entry.id   54a942d4075404d6b28752cf2d5c871d
#
_cell.length_a   1.000
_cell.length_b   1.000
_cell.length_c   1.000
_cell.angle_alpha   90.00
_cell.angle_beta   90.00
_cell.angle_gamma   90.00
#
_symmetry.space_group_name_H-M   'P 1'
#
loop_
_entity.id
_entity.type
_entity.pdbx_description
1 polymer ?
#
loop_
_entity_poly.entity_id
_entity_poly.type
_entity_poly.pdbx_seq_one_letter_code
_entity_poly.pdbx_strand_id
1 'polypeptide(L)'
;MLYIVGTPIGNLKDITYRAVEVLRSVDEIACEDTRHTLGLLNAYDIKKPLFACHKFNERAASEKIIEKLKEGKNIALVSDAGMPLISDPGCILVKELIANNLEYTVIPGASAFVCALIMSGLLDYRFSFVGFLPDKNSEC
;
A
#
# COMPACT_ATOMS: atom_id res chain seq x y z
N MET A 1 -11.13 -6.96 -9.00
CA MET A 1 -11.14 -6.46 -7.62
C MET A 1 -9.77 -5.90 -7.25
N LEU A 2 -9.70 -4.80 -6.52
CA LEU A 2 -8.44 -4.26 -5.99
C LEU A 2 -8.22 -4.71 -4.53
N TYR A 3 -7.00 -5.16 -4.24
CA TYR A 3 -6.54 -5.47 -2.89
C TYR A 3 -5.47 -4.48 -2.47
N ILE A 4 -5.72 -3.70 -1.42
CA ILE A 4 -4.75 -2.78 -0.82
C ILE A 4 -4.05 -3.56 0.30
N VAL A 5 -2.77 -3.89 0.11
CA VAL A 5 -2.07 -4.89 0.92
C VAL A 5 -0.98 -4.27 1.76
N GLY A 6 -1.06 -4.47 3.07
CA GLY A 6 0.00 -4.11 4.00
C GLY A 6 1.24 -4.99 3.84
N THR A 7 2.41 -4.36 3.83
CA THR A 7 3.72 -5.01 3.70
C THR A 7 4.58 -4.81 4.94
N PRO A 8 5.65 -5.61 5.14
CA PRO A 8 6.54 -5.47 6.28
C PRO A 8 7.20 -4.08 6.38
N ILE A 9 7.52 -3.67 7.58
CA ILE A 9 8.16 -2.39 7.92
C ILE A 9 9.61 -2.52 8.40
N GLY A 10 10.26 -3.64 8.11
CA GLY A 10 11.66 -3.89 8.49
C GLY A 10 11.98 -5.37 8.75
N ASN A 11 10.97 -6.20 8.94
CA ASN A 11 11.14 -7.64 9.10
C ASN A 11 10.17 -8.37 8.15
N LEU A 12 10.69 -9.10 7.19
CA LEU A 12 9.89 -9.84 6.19
C LEU A 12 8.87 -10.80 6.80
N LYS A 13 9.12 -11.30 8.01
CA LYS A 13 8.22 -12.18 8.74
C LYS A 13 6.94 -11.51 9.24
N ASP A 14 6.88 -10.18 9.24
CA ASP A 14 5.70 -9.42 9.66
C ASP A 14 4.63 -9.28 8.58
N ILE A 15 4.83 -9.91 7.42
CA ILE A 15 3.76 -10.06 6.43
C ILE A 15 2.71 -11.06 6.94
N THR A 16 1.44 -10.78 6.66
CA THR A 16 0.38 -11.71 7.03
C THR A 16 0.29 -12.88 6.05
N TYR A 17 -0.18 -14.05 6.52
CA TYR A 17 -0.49 -15.18 5.63
C TYR A 17 -1.46 -14.77 4.52
N ARG A 18 -2.50 -14.03 4.86
CA ARG A 18 -3.50 -13.55 3.90
C ARG A 18 -2.90 -12.62 2.85
N ALA A 19 -1.96 -11.76 3.22
CA ALA A 19 -1.24 -10.92 2.26
C ALA A 19 -0.46 -11.77 1.23
N VAL A 20 0.25 -12.80 1.68
CA VAL A 20 0.97 -13.73 0.81
C VAL A 20 0.01 -14.46 -0.14
N GLU A 21 -1.11 -14.95 0.36
CA GLU A 21 -2.14 -15.62 -0.44
C GLU A 21 -2.70 -14.69 -1.52
N VAL A 22 -3.04 -13.46 -1.16
CA VAL A 22 -3.56 -12.46 -2.09
C VAL A 22 -2.52 -12.11 -3.15
N LEU A 23 -1.27 -11.84 -2.78
CA LEU A 23 -0.20 -11.53 -3.72
C LEU A 23 0.08 -12.68 -4.71
N ARG A 24 -0.14 -13.93 -4.29
CA ARG A 24 -0.07 -15.09 -5.18
C ARG A 24 -1.27 -15.22 -6.10
N SER A 25 -2.44 -14.76 -5.70
CA SER A 25 -3.70 -14.96 -6.43
C SER A 25 -4.01 -13.88 -7.45
N VAL A 26 -3.51 -12.65 -7.28
CA VAL A 26 -3.79 -11.53 -8.18
C VAL A 26 -3.11 -11.69 -9.55
N ASP A 27 -3.59 -10.96 -10.54
CA ASP A 27 -3.02 -10.97 -11.90
C ASP A 27 -1.77 -10.10 -11.98
N GLU A 28 -1.79 -8.93 -11.34
CA GLU A 28 -0.68 -7.96 -11.37
C GLU A 28 -0.58 -7.24 -10.02
N ILE A 29 0.59 -6.67 -9.75
CA ILE A 29 0.85 -5.91 -8.53
C ILE A 29 1.32 -4.50 -8.91
N ALA A 30 0.58 -3.49 -8.44
CA ALA A 30 0.97 -2.09 -8.46
C ALA A 30 1.80 -1.78 -7.21
N CYS A 31 2.93 -1.13 -7.36
CA CYS A 31 3.86 -0.85 -6.25
C CYS A 31 4.59 0.47 -6.43
N GLU A 32 5.07 1.05 -5.35
CA GLU A 32 5.80 2.32 -5.38
C GLU A 32 7.17 2.16 -6.06
N ASP A 33 8.01 1.28 -5.56
CA ASP A 33 9.29 0.90 -6.18
C ASP A 33 9.27 -0.60 -6.54
N THR A 34 9.34 -0.87 -7.85
CA THR A 34 9.30 -2.25 -8.36
C THR A 34 10.47 -3.10 -7.89
N ARG A 35 11.65 -2.51 -7.69
CA ARG A 35 12.84 -3.23 -7.22
C ARG A 35 12.69 -3.63 -5.76
N HIS A 36 12.16 -2.75 -4.92
CA HIS A 36 11.90 -3.03 -3.52
C HIS A 36 10.87 -4.14 -3.35
N THR A 37 9.75 -4.02 -4.07
CA THR A 37 8.68 -5.03 -4.04
C THR A 37 9.14 -6.37 -4.59
N LEU A 38 9.98 -6.39 -5.62
CA LEU A 38 10.55 -7.64 -6.15
C LEU A 38 11.34 -8.41 -5.08
N GLY A 39 12.08 -7.71 -4.22
CA GLY A 39 12.78 -8.32 -3.09
C GLY A 39 11.82 -9.03 -2.13
N LEU A 40 10.69 -8.41 -1.79
CA LEU A 40 9.64 -9.01 -0.97
C LEU A 40 9.04 -10.25 -1.65
N LEU A 41 8.67 -10.15 -2.92
CA LEU A 41 8.07 -11.25 -3.66
C LEU A 41 9.03 -12.45 -3.79
N ASN A 42 10.30 -12.21 -4.04
CA ASN A 42 11.32 -13.25 -4.10
C ASN A 42 11.47 -13.99 -2.77
N ALA A 43 11.38 -13.29 -1.64
CA ALA A 43 11.48 -13.90 -0.31
C ALA A 43 10.34 -14.91 -0.04
N TYR A 44 9.20 -14.75 -0.70
CA TYR A 44 8.02 -15.62 -0.57
C TYR A 44 7.75 -16.47 -1.82
N ASP A 45 8.71 -16.52 -2.74
CA ASP A 45 8.62 -17.28 -4.01
C ASP A 45 7.34 -16.93 -4.80
N ILE A 46 7.08 -15.63 -4.91
CA ILE A 46 5.94 -15.08 -5.67
C ILE A 46 6.46 -14.46 -6.97
N LYS A 47 5.90 -14.89 -8.10
CA LYS A 47 6.22 -14.37 -9.44
C LYS A 47 4.97 -13.77 -10.05
N LYS A 48 4.90 -12.42 -10.07
CA LYS A 48 3.79 -11.65 -10.64
C LYS A 48 4.34 -10.45 -11.40
N PRO A 49 3.66 -10.03 -12.47
CA PRO A 49 3.98 -8.78 -13.14
C PRO A 49 3.84 -7.59 -12.19
N LEU A 50 4.83 -6.70 -12.20
CA LEU A 50 4.86 -5.48 -11.41
C LEU A 50 4.73 -4.25 -12.32
N PHE A 51 4.08 -3.20 -11.84
CA PHE A 51 4.14 -1.89 -12.44
C PHE A 51 4.14 -0.78 -11.39
N ALA A 52 4.78 0.33 -11.73
CA ALA A 52 4.97 1.43 -10.81
C ALA A 52 3.68 2.24 -10.60
N CYS A 53 3.38 2.55 -9.34
CA CYS A 53 2.36 3.48 -8.89
C CYS A 53 2.95 4.32 -7.76
N HIS A 54 3.47 5.49 -8.09
CA HIS A 54 4.12 6.42 -7.15
C HIS A 54 3.55 7.83 -7.33
N LYS A 55 3.93 8.75 -6.45
CA LYS A 55 3.38 10.12 -6.42
C LYS A 55 3.53 10.91 -7.74
N PHE A 56 4.54 10.58 -8.57
CA PHE A 56 4.78 11.29 -9.84
C PHE A 56 3.98 10.73 -11.02
N ASN A 57 3.43 9.51 -10.93
CA ASN A 57 2.63 8.88 -11.97
C ASN A 57 1.25 8.42 -11.49
N GLU A 58 0.84 8.80 -10.27
CA GLU A 58 -0.36 8.28 -9.59
C GLU A 58 -1.61 8.35 -10.48
N ARG A 59 -1.81 9.45 -11.20
CA ARG A 59 -2.98 9.61 -12.06
C ARG A 59 -3.00 8.58 -13.19
N ALA A 60 -1.93 8.48 -13.96
CA ALA A 60 -1.82 7.53 -15.07
C ALA A 60 -1.88 6.07 -14.58
N ALA A 61 -1.24 5.79 -13.44
CA ALA A 61 -1.29 4.47 -12.82
C ALA A 61 -2.71 4.13 -12.33
N SER A 62 -3.44 5.09 -11.76
CA SER A 62 -4.83 4.91 -11.33
C SER A 62 -5.75 4.61 -12.52
N GLU A 63 -5.64 5.36 -13.60
CA GLU A 63 -6.40 5.11 -14.84
C GLU A 63 -6.15 3.68 -15.35
N LYS A 64 -4.89 3.27 -15.42
CA LYS A 64 -4.49 1.91 -15.83
C LYS A 64 -5.08 0.82 -14.93
N ILE A 65 -5.07 1.04 -13.60
CA ILE A 65 -5.67 0.10 -12.65
C ILE A 65 -7.18 0.00 -12.88
N ILE A 66 -7.87 1.14 -13.00
CA ILE A 66 -9.31 1.17 -13.24
C ILE A 66 -9.70 0.42 -14.52
N GLU A 67 -8.96 0.63 -15.63
CA GLU A 67 -9.19 -0.10 -16.88
C GLU A 67 -9.07 -1.62 -16.69
N LYS A 68 -7.98 -2.05 -16.04
CA LYS A 68 -7.75 -3.48 -15.76
C LYS A 68 -8.82 -4.09 -14.86
N LEU A 69 -9.29 -3.36 -13.86
CA LEU A 69 -10.39 -3.83 -12.99
C LEU A 69 -11.70 -3.95 -13.75
N LYS A 70 -11.99 -3.03 -14.68
CA LYS A 70 -13.16 -3.11 -15.58
C LYS A 70 -13.08 -4.32 -16.52
N GLU A 71 -11.88 -4.76 -16.87
CA GLU A 71 -11.64 -5.99 -17.63
C GLU A 71 -11.81 -7.28 -16.78
N GLY A 72 -12.10 -7.14 -15.48
CA GLY A 72 -12.27 -8.26 -14.57
C GLY A 72 -11.00 -8.79 -13.92
N LYS A 73 -9.86 -8.08 -14.06
CA LYS A 73 -8.60 -8.48 -13.42
C LYS A 73 -8.61 -8.19 -11.92
N ASN A 74 -7.82 -8.98 -11.20
CA ASN A 74 -7.50 -8.77 -9.80
C ASN A 74 -6.12 -8.12 -9.67
N ILE A 75 -6.04 -7.01 -8.95
CA ILE A 75 -4.80 -6.25 -8.77
C ILE A 75 -4.54 -6.06 -7.29
N ALA A 76 -3.29 -6.20 -6.86
CA ALA A 76 -2.84 -5.77 -5.56
C ALA A 76 -2.13 -4.43 -5.65
N LEU A 77 -2.36 -3.55 -4.68
CA LEU A 77 -1.59 -2.32 -4.48
C LEU A 77 -0.78 -2.45 -3.19
N VAL A 78 0.51 -2.25 -3.29
CA VAL A 78 1.44 -2.24 -2.14
C VAL A 78 2.25 -0.96 -2.13
N SER A 79 2.68 -0.53 -0.95
CA SER A 79 3.73 0.47 -0.77
C SER A 79 5.07 -0.19 -0.46
N ASP A 80 6.13 0.58 -0.34
CA ASP A 80 7.46 0.05 -0.02
C ASP A 80 7.50 -0.55 1.39
N ALA A 81 6.75 0.02 2.32
CA ALA A 81 6.66 -0.49 3.69
C ALA A 81 5.33 -0.09 4.34
N GLY A 82 4.71 -1.03 5.05
CA GLY A 82 3.49 -0.79 5.83
C GLY A 82 2.22 -0.73 4.98
N MET A 83 1.27 0.09 5.44
CA MET A 83 -0.03 0.24 4.80
C MET A 83 0.01 1.28 3.70
N PRO A 84 -0.42 0.95 2.47
CA PRO A 84 -0.55 1.93 1.40
C PRO A 84 -1.53 3.06 1.76
N LEU A 85 -1.44 4.20 1.08
CA LEU A 85 -2.30 5.37 1.19
C LEU A 85 -2.09 6.25 2.44
N ILE A 86 -1.46 5.76 3.47
CA ILE A 86 -1.15 6.52 4.67
C ILE A 86 0.18 7.26 4.46
N SER A 87 0.12 8.52 4.07
CA SER A 87 1.24 9.34 3.58
C SER A 87 1.93 8.78 2.32
N ASP A 88 1.24 7.92 1.59
CA ASP A 88 1.67 7.23 0.38
C ASP A 88 0.73 7.52 -0.80
N PRO A 89 1.13 7.26 -2.04
CA PRO A 89 0.27 7.37 -3.21
C PRO A 89 -0.97 6.46 -3.14
N GLY A 90 -2.06 6.85 -3.80
CA GLY A 90 -3.25 6.03 -3.98
C GLY A 90 -4.57 6.70 -3.57
N CYS A 91 -4.54 7.91 -3.02
CA CYS A 91 -5.76 8.63 -2.65
C CYS A 91 -6.65 8.93 -3.87
N ILE A 92 -6.05 9.22 -5.02
CA ILE A 92 -6.77 9.43 -6.28
C ILE A 92 -7.45 8.13 -6.69
N LEU A 93 -6.72 7.02 -6.63
CA LEU A 93 -7.22 5.69 -6.99
C LEU A 93 -8.49 5.31 -6.22
N VAL A 94 -8.50 5.48 -4.89
CA VAL A 94 -9.68 5.10 -4.08
C VAL A 94 -10.90 5.94 -4.45
N LYS A 95 -10.72 7.24 -4.72
CA LYS A 95 -11.82 8.10 -5.19
C LYS A 95 -12.38 7.62 -6.53
N GLU A 96 -11.50 7.24 -7.46
CA GLU A 96 -11.90 6.71 -8.77
C GLU A 96 -12.60 5.34 -8.66
N LEU A 97 -12.16 4.47 -7.76
CA LEU A 97 -12.82 3.19 -7.47
C LEU A 97 -14.28 3.41 -7.03
N ILE A 98 -14.47 4.32 -6.08
CA ILE A 98 -15.80 4.67 -5.56
C ILE A 98 -16.67 5.25 -6.69
N ALA A 99 -16.13 6.21 -7.46
CA ALA A 99 -16.85 6.84 -8.57
C ALA A 99 -17.26 5.87 -9.67
N ASN A 100 -16.48 4.80 -9.90
CA ASN A 100 -16.76 3.76 -10.89
C ASN A 100 -17.47 2.53 -10.31
N ASN A 101 -17.88 2.52 -9.05
CA ASN A 101 -18.50 1.37 -8.35
C ASN A 101 -17.65 0.09 -8.47
N LEU A 102 -16.33 0.21 -8.40
CA LEU A 102 -15.41 -0.91 -8.45
C LEU A 102 -15.10 -1.43 -7.03
N GLU A 103 -15.08 -2.74 -6.89
CA GLU A 103 -14.82 -3.38 -5.61
C GLU A 103 -13.35 -3.31 -5.21
N TYR A 104 -13.11 -2.98 -3.94
CA TYR A 104 -11.81 -3.03 -3.33
C TYR A 104 -11.88 -3.46 -1.88
N THR A 105 -10.78 -3.97 -1.36
CA THR A 105 -10.66 -4.36 0.05
C THR A 105 -9.26 -4.08 0.57
N VAL A 106 -9.13 -4.01 1.88
CA VAL A 106 -7.84 -3.81 2.57
C VAL A 106 -7.43 -5.12 3.23
N ILE A 107 -6.20 -5.54 2.98
CA ILE A 107 -5.54 -6.62 3.70
C ILE A 107 -4.66 -5.97 4.77
N PRO A 108 -5.06 -6.00 6.05
CA PRO A 108 -4.36 -5.31 7.11
C PRO A 108 -2.95 -5.89 7.32
N GLY A 109 -2.04 -5.03 7.75
CA GLY A 109 -0.66 -5.42 7.99
C GLY A 109 0.06 -4.47 8.94
N ALA A 110 1.38 -4.51 8.93
CA ALA A 110 2.24 -3.73 9.79
C ALA A 110 2.02 -2.21 9.63
N SER A 111 2.10 -1.48 10.74
CA SER A 111 1.96 -0.03 10.80
C SER A 111 3.02 0.56 11.74
N ALA A 112 3.93 1.36 11.19
CA ALA A 112 5.05 1.92 11.93
C ALA A 112 4.60 2.87 13.03
N PHE A 113 3.64 3.77 12.76
CA PHE A 113 3.20 4.74 13.76
C PHE A 113 2.47 4.09 14.94
N VAL A 114 1.72 3.02 14.72
CA VAL A 114 1.06 2.26 15.78
C VAL A 114 2.10 1.61 16.69
N CYS A 115 3.11 0.97 16.11
CA CYS A 115 4.21 0.37 16.87
C CYS A 115 4.98 1.43 17.68
N ALA A 116 5.28 2.57 17.08
CA ALA A 116 5.95 3.68 17.73
C ALA A 116 5.16 4.24 18.93
N LEU A 117 3.85 4.41 18.77
CA LEU A 117 2.96 4.84 19.84
C LEU A 117 3.00 3.88 21.03
N ILE A 118 2.90 2.58 20.77
CA ILE A 118 2.95 1.56 21.83
C ILE A 118 4.30 1.58 22.53
N MET A 119 5.40 1.67 21.79
CA MET A 119 6.75 1.66 22.35
C MET A 119 7.09 2.95 23.11
N SER A 120 6.46 4.07 22.78
CA SER A 120 6.75 5.36 23.41
C SER A 120 6.38 5.45 24.88
N GLY A 121 5.41 4.65 25.33
CA GLY A 121 4.83 4.75 26.66
C GLY A 121 4.03 6.05 26.91
N LEU A 122 3.84 6.88 25.86
CA LEU A 122 3.14 8.17 25.95
C LEU A 122 1.66 8.07 25.59
N LEU A 123 1.22 6.90 25.06
CA LEU A 123 -0.15 6.72 24.66
C LEU A 123 -1.08 6.72 25.87
N ASP A 124 -1.91 7.77 25.95
CA ASP A 124 -3.11 7.79 26.75
C ASP A 124 -4.29 7.31 25.88
N TYR A 125 -5.41 7.88 25.84
CA TYR A 125 -6.52 7.40 25.01
C TYR A 125 -6.62 8.11 23.65
N ARG A 126 -5.78 9.11 23.42
CA ARG A 126 -5.87 9.96 22.23
C ARG A 126 -4.51 10.20 21.61
N PHE A 127 -4.47 10.25 20.28
CA PHE A 127 -3.32 10.71 19.51
C PHE A 127 -3.80 11.36 18.23
N SER A 128 -2.92 12.13 17.58
CA SER A 128 -3.16 12.72 16.27
C SER A 128 -2.06 12.29 15.32
N PHE A 129 -2.45 11.81 14.13
CA PHE A 129 -1.54 11.51 13.03
C PHE A 129 -1.52 12.69 12.06
N VAL A 130 -0.43 13.44 12.01
CA VAL A 130 -0.30 14.67 11.19
C VAL A 130 0.50 14.46 9.91
N GLY A 131 0.99 13.24 9.65
CA GLY A 131 1.84 12.94 8.50
C GLY A 131 3.28 13.43 8.68
N PHE A 132 3.92 13.79 7.56
CA PHE A 132 5.28 14.32 7.59
C PHE A 132 5.32 15.73 8.14
N LEU A 133 6.34 16.01 8.96
CA LEU A 133 6.63 17.37 9.42
C LEU A 133 7.15 18.22 8.27
N PRO A 134 6.91 19.56 8.30
CA PRO A 134 7.49 20.47 7.32
C PRO A 134 9.03 20.44 7.35
N ASP A 135 9.65 20.50 6.18
CA ASP A 135 11.11 20.51 6.04
C ASP A 135 11.77 21.85 6.48
N LYS A 136 10.96 22.90 6.67
CA LYS A 136 11.44 24.24 7.06
C LYS A 136 10.86 24.66 8.40
N ASN A 137 11.73 25.18 9.27
CA ASN A 137 11.35 25.67 10.61
C ASN A 137 10.30 26.80 10.63
N SER A 138 10.02 27.43 9.48
CA SER A 138 9.04 28.51 9.37
C SER A 138 7.59 28.02 9.17
N GLU A 139 7.37 26.74 9.04
CA GLU A 139 6.06 26.14 8.79
C GLU A 139 5.56 25.26 9.95
N CYS A 140 6.28 25.25 11.06
CA CYS A 140 5.89 24.55 12.29
C CYS A 140 4.99 25.39 13.18
#